data_7cc0ada3d3d6ab820f18020e2e8dbc17
#
_entry.id   7cc0ada3d3d6ab820f18020e2e8dbc17
#
_cell.length_a   1.000
_cell.length_b   1.000
_cell.length_c   1.000
_cell.angle_alpha   90.00
_cell.angle_beta   90.00
_cell.angle_gamma   90.00
#
_symmetry.space_group_name_H-M   'P 1'
#
loop_
_entity.id
_entity.type
_entity.pdbx_description
1 polymer ?
#
loop_
_entity_poly.entity_id
_entity_poly.type
_entity_poly.pdbx_seq_one_letter_code
_entity_poly.pdbx_strand_id
1 'polypeptide(L)'
;DQTHLKLVDRGFAPKATIADFGSGLRAGHEQALPGVACRGDVFHALYELGPLVRYLENRAYEVIDVRTKLERKQATAERRQGRKKPTLTQKLRSVRLAETKAIALAEDVAVLARWLREDILSVAGPESALRRELFDFVVAELRAREPACPHRIKPVRQLLENQRDHLLAFAVDLDGDLAALAQQWQIDPA
;
A
#
# COMPACT_ATOMS: atom_id res chain seq x y z
N ASP A 1 17.79 -18.58 16.24
CA ASP A 1 17.10 -18.15 17.44
C ASP A 1 16.81 -19.36 18.32
N GLN A 2 17.23 -19.31 19.60
CA GLN A 2 17.12 -20.42 20.56
C GLN A 2 15.68 -20.95 20.73
N THR A 3 14.69 -20.10 20.48
CA THR A 3 13.27 -20.48 20.61
C THR A 3 12.84 -21.43 19.50
N HIS A 4 13.25 -21.18 18.26
CA HIS A 4 12.92 -22.03 17.11
C HIS A 4 13.61 -23.41 17.23
N LEU A 5 14.88 -23.43 17.64
CA LEU A 5 15.61 -24.68 17.86
C LEU A 5 14.93 -25.54 18.92
N LYS A 6 14.48 -24.95 20.04
CA LYS A 6 13.74 -25.68 21.10
C LYS A 6 12.40 -26.25 20.61
N LEU A 7 11.73 -25.63 19.66
CA LEU A 7 10.49 -26.14 19.07
C LEU A 7 10.77 -27.33 18.15
N VAL A 8 11.81 -27.24 17.32
CA VAL A 8 12.24 -28.32 16.43
C VAL A 8 12.68 -29.56 17.24
N ASP A 9 13.46 -29.35 18.34
CA ASP A 9 13.87 -30.41 19.24
C ASP A 9 12.70 -31.15 19.91
N ARG A 10 11.54 -30.47 20.02
CA ARG A 10 10.28 -31.03 20.52
C ARG A 10 9.41 -31.67 19.43
N GLY A 11 9.94 -31.82 18.21
CA GLY A 11 9.23 -32.44 17.09
C GLY A 11 8.28 -31.50 16.35
N PHE A 12 8.37 -30.17 16.58
CA PHE A 12 7.60 -29.21 15.80
C PHE A 12 8.23 -29.00 14.43
N ALA A 13 7.51 -29.37 13.36
CA ALA A 13 7.94 -29.24 11.97
C ALA A 13 7.06 -28.20 11.23
N PRO A 14 7.40 -26.92 11.25
CA PRO A 14 6.61 -25.90 10.57
C PRO A 14 6.71 -26.09 9.05
N LYS A 15 5.58 -26.00 8.34
CA LYS A 15 5.56 -26.01 6.87
C LYS A 15 6.04 -24.68 6.28
N ALA A 16 5.76 -23.59 6.96
CA ALA A 16 6.20 -22.23 6.62
C ALA A 16 6.21 -21.37 7.88
N THR A 17 6.91 -20.26 7.81
CA THR A 17 6.88 -19.19 8.82
C THR A 17 6.54 -17.87 8.18
N ILE A 18 6.06 -16.91 8.97
CA ILE A 18 5.81 -15.54 8.56
C ILE A 18 6.72 -14.64 9.41
N ALA A 19 7.46 -13.76 8.77
CA ALA A 19 8.30 -12.79 9.45
C ALA A 19 8.15 -11.41 8.82
N ASP A 20 8.41 -10.39 9.62
CA ASP A 20 8.58 -9.04 9.11
C ASP A 20 9.79 -8.96 8.14
N PHE A 21 10.00 -7.80 7.55
CA PHE A 21 11.07 -7.61 6.56
C PHE A 21 12.45 -7.35 7.17
N GLY A 22 12.62 -7.55 8.47
CA GLY A 22 13.88 -7.39 9.18
C GLY A 22 14.91 -8.41 8.74
N SER A 23 16.05 -7.95 8.21
CA SER A 23 17.11 -8.82 7.70
C SER A 23 17.65 -9.80 8.76
N GLY A 24 17.73 -9.35 10.02
CA GLY A 24 18.20 -10.18 11.13
C GLY A 24 17.24 -11.33 11.47
N LEU A 25 15.93 -11.11 11.40
CA LEU A 25 14.92 -12.13 11.63
C LEU A 25 14.96 -13.21 10.53
N ARG A 26 15.09 -12.80 9.28
CA ARG A 26 15.18 -13.71 8.13
C ARG A 26 16.46 -14.53 8.11
N ALA A 27 17.61 -13.90 8.39
CA ALA A 27 18.87 -14.62 8.53
C ALA A 27 18.84 -15.63 9.68
N GLY A 28 18.27 -15.25 10.83
CA GLY A 28 18.07 -16.16 11.96
C GLY A 28 17.10 -17.30 11.66
N HIS A 29 16.06 -17.06 10.85
CA HIS A 29 15.16 -18.10 10.38
C HIS A 29 15.87 -19.10 9.47
N GLU A 30 16.59 -18.64 8.45
CA GLU A 30 17.30 -19.49 7.51
C GLU A 30 18.35 -20.38 8.20
N GLN A 31 18.99 -19.85 9.23
CA GLN A 31 19.93 -20.60 10.06
C GLN A 31 19.23 -21.65 10.95
N ALA A 32 18.07 -21.33 11.53
CA ALA A 32 17.36 -22.17 12.47
C ALA A 32 16.46 -23.21 11.80
N LEU A 33 15.93 -22.90 10.63
CA LEU A 33 14.94 -23.72 9.90
C LEU A 33 15.30 -23.78 8.41
N PRO A 34 16.48 -24.37 8.05
CA PRO A 34 16.90 -24.45 6.67
C PRO A 34 15.88 -25.24 5.84
N GLY A 35 15.48 -24.68 4.71
CA GLY A 35 14.50 -25.29 3.81
C GLY A 35 13.02 -25.05 4.15
N VAL A 36 12.71 -24.39 5.27
CA VAL A 36 11.35 -23.95 5.60
C VAL A 36 11.10 -22.56 4.99
N ALA A 37 10.04 -22.42 4.23
CA ALA A 37 9.71 -21.14 3.58
C ALA A 37 9.46 -20.04 4.62
N CYS A 38 10.16 -18.91 4.48
CA CYS A 38 9.92 -17.71 5.26
C CYS A 38 9.18 -16.68 4.40
N ARG A 39 7.89 -16.47 4.69
CA ARG A 39 7.03 -15.58 3.95
C ARG A 39 7.05 -14.17 4.52
N GLY A 40 6.71 -13.18 3.68
CA GLY A 40 6.56 -11.80 4.11
C GLY A 40 5.28 -11.59 4.92
N ASP A 41 5.38 -10.78 5.94
CA ASP A 41 4.22 -10.36 6.72
C ASP A 41 3.40 -9.33 5.91
N VAL A 42 2.27 -9.80 5.36
CA VAL A 42 1.31 -8.98 4.63
C VAL A 42 0.78 -7.83 5.51
N PHE A 43 0.54 -8.10 6.80
CA PHE A 43 0.05 -7.08 7.72
C PHE A 43 1.04 -5.91 7.84
N HIS A 44 2.34 -6.21 7.92
CA HIS A 44 3.38 -5.17 8.00
C HIS A 44 3.41 -4.30 6.73
N ALA A 45 3.29 -4.89 5.55
CA ALA A 45 3.22 -4.14 4.30
C ALA A 45 1.98 -3.23 4.23
N LEU A 46 0.82 -3.72 4.66
CA LEU A 46 -0.42 -2.94 4.71
C LEU A 46 -0.38 -1.85 5.80
N TYR A 47 0.33 -2.11 6.90
CA TYR A 47 0.54 -1.12 7.96
C TYR A 47 1.33 0.09 7.47
N GLU A 48 2.35 -0.11 6.62
CA GLU A 48 3.14 0.98 6.04
C GLU A 48 2.36 1.84 5.03
N LEU A 49 1.33 1.28 4.39
CA LEU A 49 0.45 2.02 3.48
C LEU A 49 -0.47 3.02 4.21
N GLY A 50 -0.94 2.68 5.41
CA GLY A 50 -1.87 3.51 6.18
C GLY A 50 -1.37 4.94 6.44
N PRO A 51 -0.14 5.13 6.96
CA PRO A 51 0.45 6.46 7.13
C PRO A 51 0.60 7.25 5.83
N LEU A 52 0.90 6.59 4.70
CA LEU A 52 0.99 7.25 3.40
C LEU A 52 -0.37 7.82 2.97
N VAL A 53 -1.43 7.00 3.00
CA VAL A 53 -2.79 7.43 2.64
C VAL A 53 -3.22 8.59 3.51
N ARG A 54 -3.11 8.45 4.84
CA ARG A 54 -3.49 9.49 5.79
C ARG A 54 -2.70 10.79 5.59
N TYR A 55 -1.41 10.70 5.27
CA TYR A 55 -0.60 11.89 5.00
C TYR A 55 -1.11 12.65 3.77
N LEU A 56 -1.43 11.94 2.69
CA LEU A 56 -1.91 12.56 1.45
C LEU A 56 -3.31 13.16 1.62
N GLU A 57 -4.19 12.50 2.34
CA GLU A 57 -5.52 13.03 2.72
C GLU A 57 -5.39 14.31 3.54
N ASN A 58 -4.58 14.31 4.60
CA ASN A 58 -4.34 15.50 5.42
C ASN A 58 -3.80 16.66 4.58
N ARG A 59 -2.87 16.38 3.67
CA ARG A 59 -2.34 17.40 2.75
C ARG A 59 -3.42 17.97 1.83
N ALA A 60 -4.34 17.15 1.34
CA ALA A 60 -5.48 17.62 0.55
C ALA A 60 -6.38 18.54 1.38
N TYR A 61 -6.72 18.16 2.62
CA TYR A 61 -7.48 19.00 3.55
C TYR A 61 -6.80 20.33 3.86
N GLU A 62 -5.48 20.35 4.06
CA GLU A 62 -4.72 21.59 4.28
C GLU A 62 -4.86 22.55 3.10
N VAL A 63 -4.80 22.06 1.86
CA VAL A 63 -4.97 22.91 0.67
C VAL A 63 -6.40 23.41 0.53
N ILE A 64 -7.41 22.59 0.84
CA ILE A 64 -8.83 23.00 0.91
C ILE A 64 -9.01 24.14 1.91
N ASP A 65 -8.41 24.02 3.08
CA ASP A 65 -8.44 25.06 4.12
C ASP A 65 -7.81 26.38 3.64
N VAL A 66 -6.66 26.29 2.97
CA VAL A 66 -6.01 27.49 2.40
C VAL A 66 -6.90 28.16 1.36
N ARG A 67 -7.52 27.39 0.46
CA ARG A 67 -8.49 27.91 -0.52
C ARG A 67 -9.65 28.62 0.17
N THR A 68 -10.27 27.97 1.15
CA THR A 68 -11.44 28.52 1.87
C THR A 68 -11.09 29.84 2.57
N LYS A 69 -9.92 29.92 3.21
CA LYS A 69 -9.42 31.15 3.83
C LYS A 69 -9.20 32.27 2.82
N LEU A 70 -8.66 31.97 1.64
CA LEU A 70 -8.45 32.92 0.56
C LEU A 70 -9.78 33.41 -0.06
N GLU A 71 -10.76 32.54 -0.23
CA GLU A 71 -12.10 32.91 -0.72
C GLU A 71 -12.80 33.86 0.24
N ARG A 72 -12.73 33.60 1.56
CA ARG A 72 -13.26 34.50 2.57
C ARG A 72 -12.58 35.90 2.54
N LYS A 73 -11.24 35.91 2.37
CA LYS A 73 -10.48 37.17 2.22
C LYS A 73 -10.88 37.92 0.94
N GLN A 74 -11.07 37.22 -0.16
CA GLN A 74 -11.51 37.82 -1.42
C GLN A 74 -12.91 38.41 -1.29
N ALA A 75 -13.86 37.67 -0.73
CA ALA A 75 -15.24 38.16 -0.48
C ALA A 75 -15.27 39.40 0.42
N THR A 76 -14.45 39.42 1.48
CA THR A 76 -14.36 40.58 2.37
C THR A 76 -13.77 41.78 1.65
N ALA A 77 -12.75 41.61 0.82
CA ALA A 77 -12.15 42.69 0.05
C ALA A 77 -13.12 43.25 -1.00
N GLU A 78 -13.89 42.35 -1.65
CA GLU A 78 -14.92 42.73 -2.64
C GLU A 78 -16.03 43.57 -2.00
N ARG A 79 -16.53 43.18 -0.81
CA ARG A 79 -17.52 43.95 -0.05
C ARG A 79 -17.03 45.35 0.36
N ARG A 80 -15.75 45.48 0.74
CA ARG A 80 -15.16 46.75 1.17
C ARG A 80 -14.79 47.68 0.03
N GLN A 81 -14.35 47.17 -1.10
CA GLN A 81 -13.77 47.95 -2.19
C GLN A 81 -14.61 47.93 -3.48
N GLY A 82 -15.75 47.21 -3.49
CA GLY A 82 -16.59 47.06 -4.67
C GLY A 82 -15.94 46.28 -5.85
N ARG A 83 -14.75 45.73 -5.65
CA ARG A 83 -14.02 44.98 -6.71
C ARG A 83 -13.14 43.88 -6.15
N LYS A 84 -12.90 42.86 -6.96
CA LYS A 84 -11.95 41.78 -6.64
C LYS A 84 -10.51 42.29 -6.67
N LYS A 85 -9.69 41.82 -5.74
CA LYS A 85 -8.25 42.12 -5.75
C LYS A 85 -7.53 41.19 -6.74
N PRO A 86 -6.87 41.69 -7.78
CA PRO A 86 -6.20 40.84 -8.79
C PRO A 86 -5.21 39.85 -8.19
N THR A 87 -4.43 40.29 -7.18
CA THR A 87 -3.44 39.44 -6.49
C THR A 87 -4.07 38.27 -5.74
N LEU A 88 -5.25 38.47 -5.11
CA LEU A 88 -5.98 37.39 -4.46
C LEU A 88 -6.63 36.44 -5.48
N THR A 89 -7.12 36.99 -6.59
CA THR A 89 -7.68 36.18 -7.69
C THR A 89 -6.62 35.25 -8.29
N GLN A 90 -5.41 35.73 -8.51
CA GLN A 90 -4.30 34.93 -9.01
C GLN A 90 -3.90 33.84 -8.00
N LYS A 91 -3.79 34.19 -6.71
CA LYS A 91 -3.51 33.23 -5.63
C LYS A 91 -4.60 32.14 -5.53
N LEU A 92 -5.86 32.52 -5.63
CA LEU A 92 -6.97 31.56 -5.64
C LEU A 92 -6.89 30.59 -6.80
N ARG A 93 -6.54 31.09 -8.00
CA ARG A 93 -6.37 30.21 -9.17
C ARG A 93 -5.26 29.17 -8.96
N SER A 94 -4.12 29.58 -8.42
CA SER A 94 -3.01 28.66 -8.14
C SER A 94 -3.35 27.63 -7.05
N VAL A 95 -4.04 28.06 -5.99
CA VAL A 95 -4.45 27.18 -4.89
C VAL A 95 -5.52 26.19 -5.35
N ARG A 96 -6.49 26.58 -6.17
CA ARG A 96 -7.47 25.65 -6.75
C ARG A 96 -6.81 24.57 -7.61
N LEU A 97 -5.80 24.92 -8.41
CA LEU A 97 -5.04 23.93 -9.15
C LEU A 97 -4.27 22.97 -8.23
N ALA A 98 -3.67 23.51 -7.15
CA ALA A 98 -2.97 22.71 -6.15
C ALA A 98 -3.94 21.77 -5.40
N GLU A 99 -5.14 22.25 -5.08
CA GLU A 99 -6.21 21.46 -4.45
C GLU A 99 -6.62 20.29 -5.34
N THR A 100 -6.93 20.53 -6.61
CA THR A 100 -7.30 19.46 -7.55
C THR A 100 -6.21 18.40 -7.64
N LYS A 101 -4.94 18.80 -7.70
CA LYS A 101 -3.81 17.86 -7.74
C LYS A 101 -3.64 17.09 -6.44
N ALA A 102 -3.84 17.75 -5.29
CA ALA A 102 -3.68 17.10 -3.98
C ALA A 102 -4.80 16.09 -3.72
N ILE A 103 -6.04 16.43 -4.06
CA ILE A 103 -7.19 15.52 -3.96
C ILE A 103 -6.98 14.31 -4.88
N ALA A 104 -6.69 14.53 -6.16
CA ALA A 104 -6.48 13.44 -7.11
C ALA A 104 -5.36 12.50 -6.65
N LEU A 105 -4.24 13.02 -6.15
CA LEU A 105 -3.16 12.19 -5.63
C LEU A 105 -3.59 11.36 -4.41
N ALA A 106 -4.33 11.95 -3.49
CA ALA A 106 -4.82 11.26 -2.30
C ALA A 106 -5.82 10.14 -2.67
N GLU A 107 -6.77 10.43 -3.55
CA GLU A 107 -7.76 9.47 -4.04
C GLU A 107 -7.09 8.32 -4.80
N ASP A 108 -6.19 8.61 -5.72
CA ASP A 108 -5.46 7.61 -6.48
C ASP A 108 -4.69 6.64 -5.57
N VAL A 109 -3.92 7.18 -4.62
CA VAL A 109 -3.13 6.34 -3.70
C VAL A 109 -4.04 5.56 -2.74
N ALA A 110 -5.16 6.14 -2.30
CA ALA A 110 -6.15 5.42 -1.48
C ALA A 110 -6.77 4.23 -2.25
N VAL A 111 -7.07 4.40 -3.54
CA VAL A 111 -7.57 3.31 -4.39
C VAL A 111 -6.52 2.21 -4.55
N LEU A 112 -5.27 2.56 -4.84
CA LEU A 112 -4.17 1.59 -4.96
C LEU A 112 -3.94 0.82 -3.66
N ALA A 113 -3.98 1.51 -2.51
CA ALA A 113 -3.86 0.90 -1.20
C ALA A 113 -5.03 -0.06 -0.90
N ARG A 114 -6.24 0.29 -1.32
CA ARG A 114 -7.41 -0.58 -1.18
C ARG A 114 -7.28 -1.85 -2.03
N TRP A 115 -6.85 -1.74 -3.29
CA TRP A 115 -6.60 -2.91 -4.15
C TRP A 115 -5.56 -3.85 -3.54
N LEU A 116 -4.46 -3.31 -3.02
CA LEU A 116 -3.48 -4.14 -2.30
C LEU A 116 -4.11 -4.90 -1.14
N ARG A 117 -4.94 -4.23 -0.33
CA ARG A 117 -5.51 -4.81 0.88
C ARG A 117 -6.66 -5.79 0.59
N GLU A 118 -7.58 -5.45 -0.34
CA GLU A 118 -8.85 -6.16 -0.50
C GLU A 118 -8.79 -7.22 -1.60
N ASP A 119 -7.98 -7.00 -2.64
CA ASP A 119 -7.92 -7.88 -3.80
C ASP A 119 -6.60 -8.65 -3.89
N ILE A 120 -5.46 -7.97 -3.76
CA ILE A 120 -4.15 -8.56 -4.08
C ILE A 120 -3.58 -9.37 -2.91
N LEU A 121 -3.59 -8.80 -1.70
CA LEU A 121 -3.03 -9.41 -0.49
C LEU A 121 -4.09 -10.03 0.42
N SER A 122 -5.33 -10.08 0.00
CA SER A 122 -6.43 -10.76 0.68
C SER A 122 -6.47 -12.24 0.31
N VAL A 123 -6.89 -13.09 1.23
CA VAL A 123 -7.12 -14.52 0.94
C VAL A 123 -8.20 -14.70 -0.13
N ALA A 124 -9.25 -13.88 -0.11
CA ALA A 124 -10.39 -13.94 -1.04
C ALA A 124 -10.12 -13.25 -2.40
N GLY A 125 -8.89 -12.96 -2.76
CA GLY A 125 -8.56 -12.31 -4.04
C GLY A 125 -8.47 -13.30 -5.21
N PRO A 126 -8.07 -12.80 -6.40
CA PRO A 126 -7.95 -13.61 -7.60
C PRO A 126 -6.80 -14.65 -7.51
N GLU A 127 -6.64 -15.47 -8.52
CA GLU A 127 -5.53 -16.43 -8.66
C GLU A 127 -4.15 -15.75 -8.63
N SER A 128 -3.11 -16.51 -8.32
CA SER A 128 -1.77 -15.97 -8.09
C SER A 128 -1.17 -15.24 -9.29
N ALA A 129 -1.47 -15.68 -10.52
CA ALA A 129 -0.99 -15.04 -11.74
C ALA A 129 -1.56 -13.61 -11.87
N LEU A 130 -2.87 -13.45 -11.74
CA LEU A 130 -3.53 -12.15 -11.82
C LEU A 130 -3.12 -11.23 -10.64
N ARG A 131 -2.93 -11.80 -9.42
CA ARG A 131 -2.41 -11.01 -8.29
C ARG A 131 -1.05 -10.42 -8.58
N ARG A 132 -0.16 -11.14 -9.27
CA ARG A 132 1.17 -10.66 -9.67
C ARG A 132 1.06 -9.50 -10.64
N GLU A 133 0.20 -9.61 -11.64
CA GLU A 133 -0.04 -8.53 -12.61
C GLU A 133 -0.61 -7.27 -11.94
N LEU A 134 -1.62 -7.44 -11.09
CA LEU A 134 -2.22 -6.34 -10.34
C LEU A 134 -1.24 -5.69 -9.37
N PHE A 135 -0.40 -6.48 -8.71
CA PHE A 135 0.64 -5.96 -7.84
C PHE A 135 1.65 -5.11 -8.60
N ASP A 136 2.14 -5.62 -9.74
CA ASP A 136 3.08 -4.91 -10.61
C ASP A 136 2.47 -3.62 -11.15
N PHE A 137 1.19 -3.65 -11.52
CA PHE A 137 0.45 -2.46 -11.91
C PHE A 137 0.40 -1.42 -10.76
N VAL A 138 0.04 -1.82 -9.54
CA VAL A 138 0.01 -0.91 -8.39
C VAL A 138 1.37 -0.29 -8.13
N VAL A 139 2.44 -1.07 -8.20
CA VAL A 139 3.81 -0.57 -8.02
C VAL A 139 4.19 0.44 -9.13
N ALA A 140 3.81 0.16 -10.38
CA ALA A 140 4.04 1.08 -11.49
C ALA A 140 3.27 2.40 -11.32
N GLU A 141 2.02 2.33 -10.88
CA GLU A 141 1.17 3.49 -10.60
C GLU A 141 1.71 4.34 -9.43
N LEU A 142 2.20 3.71 -8.37
CA LEU A 142 2.90 4.42 -7.29
C LEU A 142 4.17 5.11 -7.79
N ARG A 143 4.93 4.46 -8.69
CA ARG A 143 6.13 5.04 -9.32
C ARG A 143 5.79 6.27 -10.15
N ALA A 144 4.72 6.23 -10.93
CA ALA A 144 4.25 7.36 -11.73
C ALA A 144 3.85 8.56 -10.87
N ARG A 145 3.36 8.33 -9.64
CA ARG A 145 2.94 9.37 -8.68
C ARG A 145 4.04 9.83 -7.74
N GLU A 146 5.15 9.10 -7.66
CA GLU A 146 6.29 9.41 -6.79
C GLU A 146 6.80 10.85 -6.94
N PRO A 147 6.92 11.46 -8.15
CA PRO A 147 7.39 12.83 -8.30
C PRO A 147 6.54 13.88 -7.55
N ALA A 148 5.27 13.60 -7.28
CA ALA A 148 4.38 14.52 -6.56
C ALA A 148 4.64 14.53 -5.04
N CYS A 149 5.15 13.43 -4.47
CA CYS A 149 5.47 13.29 -3.05
C CYS A 149 6.56 12.24 -2.81
N PRO A 150 7.82 12.47 -3.29
CA PRO A 150 8.84 11.42 -3.33
C PRO A 150 9.22 10.89 -1.96
N HIS A 151 9.30 11.75 -0.93
CA HIS A 151 9.72 11.37 0.42
C HIS A 151 8.71 10.46 1.15
N ARG A 152 7.48 10.34 0.67
CA ARG A 152 6.43 9.48 1.25
C ARG A 152 6.12 8.27 0.37
N ILE A 153 6.01 8.47 -0.94
CA ILE A 153 5.63 7.39 -1.87
C ILE A 153 6.80 6.43 -2.12
N LYS A 154 8.01 6.96 -2.32
CA LYS A 154 9.19 6.16 -2.65
C LYS A 154 9.50 5.05 -1.63
N PRO A 155 9.54 5.30 -0.30
CA PRO A 155 9.84 4.24 0.67
C PRO A 155 8.83 3.09 0.60
N VAL A 156 7.54 3.39 0.51
CA VAL A 156 6.46 2.40 0.43
C VAL A 156 6.55 1.61 -0.87
N ARG A 157 6.73 2.29 -2.00
CA ARG A 157 6.92 1.63 -3.29
C ARG A 157 8.12 0.69 -3.29
N GLN A 158 9.26 1.15 -2.77
CA GLN A 158 10.47 0.32 -2.68
C GLN A 158 10.28 -0.90 -1.76
N LEU A 159 9.57 -0.73 -0.64
CA LEU A 159 9.20 -1.84 0.22
C LEU A 159 8.40 -2.90 -0.55
N LEU A 160 7.36 -2.48 -1.26
CA LEU A 160 6.54 -3.38 -2.07
C LEU A 160 7.36 -4.08 -3.14
N GLU A 161 8.18 -3.35 -3.91
CA GLU A 161 9.05 -3.92 -4.95
C GLU A 161 10.01 -4.98 -4.40
N ASN A 162 10.69 -4.65 -3.32
CA ASN A 162 11.70 -5.53 -2.73
C ASN A 162 11.08 -6.78 -2.07
N GLN A 163 9.82 -6.71 -1.66
CA GLN A 163 9.14 -7.79 -0.94
C GLN A 163 8.08 -8.51 -1.78
N ARG A 164 7.96 -8.19 -3.06
CA ARG A 164 6.94 -8.70 -3.98
C ARG A 164 6.74 -10.22 -3.88
N ASP A 165 7.78 -10.99 -4.09
CA ASP A 165 7.68 -12.45 -4.13
C ASP A 165 7.38 -13.05 -2.76
N HIS A 166 7.88 -12.44 -1.70
CA HIS A 166 7.57 -12.85 -0.33
C HIS A 166 6.14 -12.53 0.08
N LEU A 167 5.61 -11.38 -0.37
CA LEU A 167 4.23 -10.97 -0.10
C LEU A 167 3.21 -11.81 -0.88
N LEU A 168 3.55 -12.26 -2.07
CA LEU A 168 2.65 -13.02 -2.95
C LEU A 168 2.83 -14.55 -2.84
N ALA A 169 3.78 -15.02 -2.04
CA ALA A 169 4.05 -16.44 -1.88
C ALA A 169 2.83 -17.24 -1.39
N PHE A 170 2.04 -16.65 -0.47
CA PHE A 170 0.84 -17.30 0.06
C PHE A 170 -0.21 -17.62 -1.04
N ALA A 171 -0.27 -16.81 -2.09
CA ALA A 171 -1.26 -16.99 -3.15
C ALA A 171 -0.98 -18.25 -3.99
N VAL A 172 0.30 -18.55 -4.22
CA VAL A 172 0.71 -19.77 -4.93
C VAL A 172 0.33 -21.02 -4.11
N ASP A 173 0.53 -20.97 -2.80
CA ASP A 173 0.14 -22.09 -1.94
C ASP A 173 -1.37 -22.24 -1.88
N LEU A 174 -2.09 -21.13 -1.80
CA LEU A 174 -3.55 -21.13 -1.80
C LEU A 174 -4.10 -21.76 -3.09
N ASP A 175 -3.57 -21.39 -4.25
CA ASP A 175 -3.97 -21.99 -5.52
C ASP A 175 -3.71 -23.50 -5.51
N GLY A 176 -2.55 -23.95 -4.99
CA GLY A 176 -2.23 -25.37 -4.85
C GLY A 176 -3.18 -26.11 -3.89
N ASP A 177 -3.46 -25.53 -2.74
CA ASP A 177 -4.39 -26.10 -1.77
C ASP A 177 -5.82 -26.18 -2.33
N LEU A 178 -6.28 -25.15 -3.02
CA LEU A 178 -7.59 -25.13 -3.68
C LEU A 178 -7.69 -26.18 -4.80
N ALA A 179 -6.64 -26.32 -5.62
CA ALA A 179 -6.61 -27.34 -6.65
C ALA A 179 -6.64 -28.76 -6.07
N ALA A 180 -5.90 -29.00 -4.98
CA ALA A 180 -5.91 -30.27 -4.28
C ALA A 180 -7.30 -30.60 -3.67
N LEU A 181 -7.95 -29.61 -3.07
CA LEU A 181 -9.32 -29.75 -2.53
C LEU A 181 -10.34 -30.00 -3.65
N ALA A 182 -10.27 -29.27 -4.75
CA ALA A 182 -11.15 -29.47 -5.90
C ALA A 182 -11.03 -30.90 -6.44
N GLN A 183 -9.80 -31.41 -6.57
CA GLN A 183 -9.55 -32.79 -6.98
C GLN A 183 -10.11 -33.81 -5.98
N GLN A 184 -9.88 -33.57 -4.69
CA GLN A 184 -10.39 -34.45 -3.62
C GLN A 184 -11.92 -34.54 -3.61
N TRP A 185 -12.60 -33.43 -3.86
CA TRP A 185 -14.04 -33.32 -3.81
C TRP A 185 -14.71 -33.44 -5.18
N GLN A 186 -13.95 -33.74 -6.25
CA GLN A 186 -14.42 -33.85 -7.64
C GLN A 186 -15.22 -32.62 -8.09
N ILE A 187 -14.78 -31.41 -7.69
CA ILE A 187 -15.36 -30.16 -8.10
C ILE A 187 -14.71 -29.72 -9.41
N ASP A 188 -15.51 -29.54 -10.47
CA ASP A 188 -14.99 -28.99 -11.72
C ASP A 188 -14.50 -27.55 -11.51
N PRO A 189 -13.29 -27.20 -11.94
CA PRO A 189 -12.86 -25.80 -11.94
C PRO A 189 -13.74 -25.02 -12.91
N ALA A 190 -14.37 -23.95 -12.44
CA ALA A 190 -15.21 -23.07 -13.24
C ALA A 190 -14.38 -22.23 -14.22
#